data_dc2abe0e51d995fd80163fe6254084fa
#
_entry.id   dc2abe0e51d995fd80163fe6254084fa
#
_cell.length_a   1.000
_cell.length_b   1.000
_cell.length_c   1.000
_cell.angle_alpha   90.00
_cell.angle_beta   90.00
_cell.angle_gamma   90.00
#
_symmetry.space_group_name_H-M   'P 1'
#
loop_
_entity.id
_entity.type
_entity.pdbx_description
1 polymer ?
#
loop_
_entity_poly.entity_id
_entity_poly.type
_entity_poly.pdbx_seq_one_letter_code
_entity_poly.pdbx_strand_id
1 'polypeptide(L)'
;MTEANTQQTSIKKILPLILATAIFMQMLDSTILNTSLPAIAKDLHESPLNMQNAIISYVLTLAVFMPASGFLADRFGTKKVFIFSLVLFSLGSLFCSLSQNLTHLVISRVIQGVGGSLMTPVGKLALIKTFDKSELLKAMNFAIIPALIGPVLGPLVGGYMVDYLSWHWIFLINIPIGILGILLGLKFMPNYKSDDVDFDLKGFLIFAAASLLLSVSLELFGDMQNITPVLLVFIMGFLFLYYYYKHAKRGGNPIFPLNLFQVRTFRVGIVGNLATRLGISSVPLLLPLMIQIAYKQSAVTSGWIIAPMALTAIFGKSSVIKILDKYGYRQTLMVNTFIIGTLICLLAIPDIHTSLYWFVPIIAVLGFFNSIQFTSMNTISIADLRNFQTSSGNSLISVNQQLAIGFGIAFGLIVLKLFENTNLINGEIHNAFRLTFLTVGILTILSGFVFRRLHISDGKNMKSKEE
;
A
#
# COMPACT_ATOMS: atom_id res chain seq x y z
N MET A 1 -36.23 -0.40 27.85
CA MET A 1 -34.93 -0.04 27.27
C MET A 1 -35.13 1.31 26.62
N THR A 2 -34.41 2.33 27.05
CA THR A 2 -34.55 3.69 26.51
C THR A 2 -34.05 3.73 25.06
N GLU A 3 -34.62 4.57 24.19
CA GLU A 3 -34.25 4.76 22.78
C GLU A 3 -32.73 4.96 22.59
N ALA A 4 -32.09 5.66 23.52
CA ALA A 4 -30.64 5.88 23.54
C ALA A 4 -29.83 4.56 23.60
N ASN A 5 -30.30 3.59 24.39
CA ASN A 5 -29.62 2.28 24.50
C ASN A 5 -29.76 1.44 23.22
N THR A 6 -30.90 1.56 22.54
CA THR A 6 -31.13 0.88 21.24
C THR A 6 -30.29 1.49 20.14
N GLN A 7 -30.14 2.81 20.13
CA GLN A 7 -29.32 3.54 19.18
C GLN A 7 -27.82 3.24 19.36
N GLN A 8 -27.32 3.19 20.59
CA GLN A 8 -25.93 2.86 20.90
C GLN A 8 -25.60 1.40 20.52
N THR A 9 -26.52 0.48 20.77
CA THR A 9 -26.38 -0.92 20.35
C THR A 9 -26.33 -1.06 18.83
N SER A 10 -27.14 -0.30 18.09
CA SER A 10 -27.14 -0.28 16.63
C SER A 10 -25.85 0.31 16.07
N ILE A 11 -25.32 1.39 16.67
CA ILE A 11 -24.03 1.98 16.29
C ILE A 11 -22.90 0.95 16.44
N LYS A 12 -22.79 0.29 17.59
CA LYS A 12 -21.77 -0.73 17.85
C LYS A 12 -21.82 -1.90 16.87
N LYS A 13 -23.00 -2.29 16.38
CA LYS A 13 -23.14 -3.36 15.37
C LYS A 13 -22.75 -2.93 13.95
N ILE A 14 -23.09 -1.71 13.56
CA ILE A 14 -22.99 -1.26 12.17
C ILE A 14 -21.66 -0.53 11.90
N LEU A 15 -21.06 0.14 12.88
CA LEU A 15 -19.81 0.88 12.70
C LEU A 15 -18.64 0.04 12.18
N PRO A 16 -18.40 -1.21 12.66
CA PRO A 16 -17.37 -2.07 12.07
C PRO A 16 -17.66 -2.42 10.61
N LEU A 17 -18.93 -2.56 10.21
CA LEU A 17 -19.32 -2.80 8.81
C LEU A 17 -19.05 -1.59 7.91
N ILE A 18 -19.31 -0.37 8.42
CA ILE A 18 -18.98 0.88 7.70
C ILE A 18 -17.47 0.95 7.42
N LEU A 19 -16.64 0.67 8.42
CA LEU A 19 -15.19 0.65 8.22
C LEU A 19 -14.78 -0.49 7.28
N ALA A 20 -15.39 -1.68 7.42
CA ALA A 20 -15.16 -2.83 6.55
C ALA A 20 -15.40 -2.49 5.07
N THR A 21 -16.52 -1.78 4.78
CA THR A 21 -16.87 -1.32 3.43
C THR A 21 -15.81 -0.37 2.88
N ALA A 22 -15.35 0.59 3.69
CA ALA A 22 -14.32 1.55 3.28
C ALA A 22 -12.97 0.88 3.01
N ILE A 23 -12.52 -0.04 3.88
CA ILE A 23 -11.27 -0.77 3.70
C ILE A 23 -11.35 -1.70 2.49
N PHE A 24 -12.47 -2.41 2.32
CA PHE A 24 -12.69 -3.28 1.17
C PHE A 24 -12.60 -2.51 -0.14
N MET A 25 -13.29 -1.37 -0.24
CA MET A 25 -13.27 -0.51 -1.42
C MET A 25 -11.86 -0.02 -1.73
N GLN A 26 -11.10 0.42 -0.74
CA GLN A 26 -9.72 0.87 -0.90
C GLN A 26 -8.78 -0.26 -1.34
N MET A 27 -8.94 -1.47 -0.77
CA MET A 27 -8.09 -2.62 -1.10
C MET A 27 -8.42 -3.21 -2.47
N LEU A 28 -9.71 -3.24 -2.83
CA LEU A 28 -10.15 -3.65 -4.16
C LEU A 28 -9.59 -2.71 -5.22
N ASP A 29 -9.78 -1.40 -5.05
CA ASP A 29 -9.31 -0.36 -5.98
C ASP A 29 -7.79 -0.41 -6.19
N SER A 30 -7.01 -0.61 -5.12
CA SER A 30 -5.56 -0.67 -5.20
C SER A 30 -5.02 -1.89 -5.95
N THR A 31 -5.80 -2.94 -6.12
CA THR A 31 -5.35 -4.21 -6.71
C THR A 31 -6.01 -4.52 -8.07
N ILE A 32 -7.24 -4.04 -8.29
CA ILE A 32 -8.00 -4.27 -9.52
C ILE A 32 -7.33 -3.65 -10.75
N LEU A 33 -6.62 -2.53 -10.56
CA LEU A 33 -5.96 -1.80 -11.63
C LEU A 33 -4.78 -2.56 -12.23
N ASN A 34 -4.08 -3.39 -11.44
CA ASN A 34 -2.86 -4.07 -11.86
C ASN A 34 -3.05 -4.98 -13.10
N THR A 35 -4.20 -5.62 -13.22
CA THR A 35 -4.54 -6.50 -14.35
C THR A 35 -5.16 -5.75 -15.53
N SER A 36 -5.56 -4.50 -15.32
CA SER A 36 -6.32 -3.71 -16.29
C SER A 36 -5.46 -2.73 -17.08
N LEU A 37 -4.21 -2.49 -16.66
CA LEU A 37 -3.34 -1.46 -17.25
C LEU A 37 -3.13 -1.61 -18.76
N PRO A 38 -2.88 -2.80 -19.34
CA PRO A 38 -2.69 -2.92 -20.79
C PRO A 38 -3.92 -2.53 -21.60
N ALA A 39 -5.12 -2.87 -21.09
CA ALA A 39 -6.37 -2.50 -21.75
C ALA A 39 -6.63 -0.99 -21.70
N ILE A 40 -6.39 -0.36 -20.53
CA ILE A 40 -6.50 1.10 -20.38
C ILE A 40 -5.48 1.81 -21.30
N ALA A 41 -4.24 1.32 -21.34
CA ALA A 41 -3.20 1.87 -22.20
C ALA A 41 -3.61 1.84 -23.68
N LYS A 42 -4.16 0.71 -24.13
CA LYS A 42 -4.63 0.55 -25.50
C LYS A 42 -5.76 1.55 -25.84
N ASP A 43 -6.71 1.75 -24.93
CA ASP A 43 -7.85 2.66 -25.14
C ASP A 43 -7.43 4.12 -25.11
N LEU A 44 -6.51 4.49 -24.21
CA LEU A 44 -5.98 5.85 -24.08
C LEU A 44 -4.81 6.15 -25.06
N HIS A 45 -4.48 5.22 -25.96
CA HIS A 45 -3.36 5.33 -26.93
C HIS A 45 -1.99 5.60 -26.26
N GLU A 46 -1.74 4.94 -25.14
CA GLU A 46 -0.54 5.09 -24.32
C GLU A 46 0.26 3.79 -24.22
N SER A 47 1.53 3.90 -23.83
CA SER A 47 2.33 2.71 -23.48
C SER A 47 1.83 2.10 -22.17
N PRO A 48 1.68 0.75 -22.09
CA PRO A 48 1.34 0.08 -20.83
C PRO A 48 2.31 0.41 -19.68
N LEU A 49 3.57 0.71 -19.99
CA LEU A 49 4.58 1.07 -19.01
C LEU A 49 4.39 2.49 -18.45
N ASN A 50 3.74 3.40 -19.18
CA ASN A 50 3.43 4.75 -18.69
C ASN A 50 2.22 4.76 -17.75
N MET A 51 1.37 3.73 -17.81
CA MET A 51 0.18 3.62 -16.95
C MET A 51 0.50 3.45 -15.46
N GLN A 52 1.76 3.14 -15.10
CA GLN A 52 2.24 3.15 -13.71
C GLN A 52 1.87 4.47 -12.98
N ASN A 53 1.85 5.59 -13.72
CA ASN A 53 1.59 6.92 -13.17
C ASN A 53 0.21 7.00 -12.52
N ALA A 54 -0.77 6.26 -13.03
CA ALA A 54 -2.09 6.14 -12.42
C ALA A 54 -2.06 5.39 -11.06
N ILE A 55 -1.16 4.43 -10.88
CA ILE A 55 -0.99 3.72 -9.59
C ILE A 55 -0.16 4.56 -8.63
N ILE A 56 0.98 5.07 -9.09
CA ILE A 56 1.93 5.83 -8.24
C ILE A 56 1.27 7.10 -7.72
N SER A 57 0.54 7.85 -8.57
CA SER A 57 -0.16 9.07 -8.15
C SER A 57 -1.16 8.82 -7.02
N TYR A 58 -1.92 7.73 -7.09
CA TYR A 58 -2.84 7.32 -6.03
C TYR A 58 -2.11 6.97 -4.72
N VAL A 59 -1.13 6.06 -4.80
CA VAL A 59 -0.36 5.58 -3.64
C VAL A 59 0.42 6.72 -2.97
N LEU A 60 1.01 7.61 -3.77
CA LEU A 60 1.70 8.80 -3.28
C LEU A 60 0.73 9.76 -2.57
N THR A 61 -0.45 9.99 -3.17
CA THR A 61 -1.47 10.85 -2.56
C THR A 61 -1.94 10.27 -1.22
N LEU A 62 -2.11 8.95 -1.12
CA LEU A 62 -2.37 8.28 0.16
C LEU A 62 -1.28 8.59 1.18
N ALA A 63 0.00 8.44 0.80
CA ALA A 63 1.14 8.69 1.69
C ALA A 63 1.19 10.13 2.17
N VAL A 64 0.96 11.09 1.28
CA VAL A 64 1.03 12.53 1.57
C VAL A 64 -0.09 12.98 2.50
N PHE A 65 -1.34 12.58 2.25
CA PHE A 65 -2.49 13.10 3.00
C PHE A 65 -2.86 12.27 4.25
N MET A 66 -2.39 11.03 4.36
CA MET A 66 -2.69 10.18 5.52
C MET A 66 -2.30 10.81 6.87
N PRO A 67 -1.17 11.54 7.03
CA PRO A 67 -0.82 12.21 8.29
C PRO A 67 -1.82 13.27 8.74
N ALA A 68 -2.50 13.92 7.78
CA ALA A 68 -3.50 14.94 8.10
C ALA A 68 -4.84 14.37 8.58
N SER A 69 -5.06 13.06 8.44
CA SER A 69 -6.36 12.43 8.72
C SER A 69 -6.81 12.58 10.16
N GLY A 70 -5.89 12.43 11.14
CA GLY A 70 -6.19 12.59 12.56
C GLY A 70 -6.59 14.03 12.89
N PHE A 71 -5.79 14.99 12.44
CA PHE A 71 -6.08 16.42 12.61
C PHE A 71 -7.45 16.79 12.02
N LEU A 72 -7.72 16.40 10.78
CA LEU A 72 -8.99 16.70 10.11
C LEU A 72 -10.17 16.09 10.87
N ALA A 73 -10.04 14.84 11.33
CA ALA A 73 -11.07 14.17 12.12
C ALA A 73 -11.34 14.85 13.46
N ASP A 74 -10.29 15.26 14.17
CA ASP A 74 -10.42 15.95 15.45
C ASP A 74 -10.97 17.38 15.26
N ARG A 75 -10.55 18.10 14.21
CA ARG A 75 -11.00 19.48 13.94
C ARG A 75 -12.43 19.56 13.43
N PHE A 76 -12.80 18.71 12.46
CA PHE A 76 -14.09 18.79 11.75
C PHE A 76 -15.11 17.73 12.22
N GLY A 77 -14.65 16.72 12.95
CA GLY A 77 -15.43 15.59 13.43
C GLY A 77 -15.30 14.35 12.55
N THR A 78 -15.22 13.18 13.18
CA THR A 78 -15.01 11.89 12.51
C THR A 78 -16.07 11.59 11.45
N LYS A 79 -17.34 11.84 11.72
CA LYS A 79 -18.46 11.59 10.80
C LYS A 79 -18.33 12.43 9.53
N LYS A 80 -18.11 13.74 9.67
CA LYS A 80 -18.04 14.67 8.53
C LYS A 80 -16.87 14.33 7.64
N VAL A 81 -15.68 14.10 8.21
CA VAL A 81 -14.47 13.78 7.46
C VAL A 81 -14.58 12.42 6.76
N PHE A 82 -15.16 11.42 7.42
CA PHE A 82 -15.36 10.11 6.82
C PHE A 82 -16.33 10.15 5.63
N ILE A 83 -17.48 10.84 5.76
CA ILE A 83 -18.43 10.99 4.66
C ILE A 83 -17.77 11.77 3.50
N PHE A 84 -17.09 12.88 3.81
CA PHE A 84 -16.34 13.65 2.80
C PHE A 84 -15.32 12.78 2.06
N SER A 85 -14.60 11.91 2.78
CA SER A 85 -13.62 11.01 2.18
C SER A 85 -14.25 9.98 1.23
N LEU A 86 -15.41 9.41 1.59
CA LEU A 86 -16.16 8.50 0.73
C LEU A 86 -16.70 9.21 -0.53
N VAL A 87 -17.25 10.41 -0.36
CA VAL A 87 -17.73 11.24 -1.49
C VAL A 87 -16.58 11.54 -2.44
N LEU A 88 -15.44 12.01 -1.91
CA LEU A 88 -14.29 12.37 -2.73
C LEU A 88 -13.69 11.16 -3.44
N PHE A 89 -13.61 10.01 -2.77
CA PHE A 89 -13.17 8.75 -3.36
C PHE A 89 -14.10 8.30 -4.50
N SER A 90 -15.42 8.36 -4.28
CA SER A 90 -16.41 7.98 -5.29
C SER A 90 -16.41 8.92 -6.50
N LEU A 91 -16.29 10.24 -6.27
CA LEU A 91 -16.13 11.22 -7.35
C LEU A 91 -14.82 11.01 -8.13
N GLY A 92 -13.71 10.76 -7.43
CA GLY A 92 -12.44 10.40 -8.06
C GLY A 92 -12.57 9.14 -8.93
N SER A 93 -13.28 8.11 -8.43
CA SER A 93 -13.59 6.90 -9.21
C SER A 93 -14.43 7.20 -10.45
N LEU A 94 -15.44 8.06 -10.33
CA LEU A 94 -16.24 8.50 -11.47
C LEU A 94 -15.38 9.22 -12.51
N PHE A 95 -14.53 10.15 -12.08
CA PHE A 95 -13.62 10.87 -12.99
C PHE A 95 -12.59 9.94 -13.62
N CYS A 96 -12.08 8.93 -12.90
CA CYS A 96 -11.23 7.89 -13.47
C CYS A 96 -11.95 7.14 -14.61
N SER A 97 -13.22 6.77 -14.41
CA SER A 97 -14.00 6.09 -15.45
C SER A 97 -14.33 6.95 -16.67
N LEU A 98 -14.28 8.27 -16.54
CA LEU A 98 -14.52 9.23 -17.62
C LEU A 98 -13.23 9.76 -18.25
N SER A 99 -12.07 9.23 -17.89
CA SER A 99 -10.78 9.71 -18.36
C SER A 99 -10.56 9.39 -19.84
N GLN A 100 -10.12 10.38 -20.61
CA GLN A 100 -9.88 10.29 -22.05
C GLN A 100 -8.38 10.26 -22.42
N ASN A 101 -7.50 10.47 -21.45
CA ASN A 101 -6.06 10.41 -21.59
C ASN A 101 -5.40 10.13 -20.23
N LEU A 102 -4.11 9.83 -20.25
CA LEU A 102 -3.34 9.50 -19.05
C LEU A 102 -3.35 10.65 -18.03
N THR A 103 -3.23 11.89 -18.45
CA THR A 103 -3.22 13.05 -17.55
C THR A 103 -4.54 13.19 -16.78
N HIS A 104 -5.69 13.04 -17.46
CA HIS A 104 -7.00 13.03 -16.80
C HIS A 104 -7.10 11.89 -15.78
N LEU A 105 -6.62 10.69 -16.14
CA LEU A 105 -6.62 9.55 -15.25
C LEU A 105 -5.75 9.81 -14.00
N VAL A 106 -4.54 10.36 -14.18
CA VAL A 106 -3.62 10.70 -13.07
C VAL A 106 -4.25 11.74 -12.12
N ILE A 107 -4.82 12.81 -12.66
CA ILE A 107 -5.49 13.84 -11.84
C ILE A 107 -6.67 13.22 -11.07
N SER A 108 -7.47 12.39 -11.72
CA SER A 108 -8.60 11.69 -11.09
C SER A 108 -8.14 10.75 -9.99
N ARG A 109 -7.01 10.06 -10.19
CA ARG A 109 -6.37 9.20 -9.16
C ARG A 109 -5.85 10.00 -7.97
N VAL A 110 -5.36 11.23 -8.18
CA VAL A 110 -5.00 12.13 -7.07
C VAL A 110 -6.25 12.49 -6.26
N ILE A 111 -7.35 12.89 -6.90
CA ILE A 111 -8.61 13.21 -6.21
C ILE A 111 -9.10 11.99 -5.40
N GLN A 112 -9.11 10.82 -6.02
CA GLN A 112 -9.49 9.56 -5.38
C GLN A 112 -8.57 9.23 -4.20
N GLY A 113 -7.25 9.45 -4.35
CA GLY A 113 -6.24 9.22 -3.32
C GLY A 113 -6.42 10.12 -2.10
N VAL A 114 -6.80 11.39 -2.26
CA VAL A 114 -7.14 12.26 -1.12
C VAL A 114 -8.30 11.67 -0.33
N GLY A 115 -9.38 11.22 -0.99
CA GLY A 115 -10.48 10.51 -0.34
C GLY A 115 -9.98 9.26 0.40
N GLY A 116 -9.26 8.37 -0.30
CA GLY A 116 -8.74 7.11 0.24
C GLY A 116 -7.83 7.28 1.47
N SER A 117 -7.02 8.35 1.49
CA SER A 117 -6.08 8.63 2.59
C SER A 117 -6.76 8.88 3.93
N LEU A 118 -8.00 9.36 3.93
CA LEU A 118 -8.77 9.71 5.12
C LEU A 118 -9.69 8.59 5.59
N MET A 119 -10.21 7.75 4.68
CA MET A 119 -11.24 6.75 4.97
C MET A 119 -10.83 5.79 6.10
N THR A 120 -9.74 5.07 5.92
CA THR A 120 -9.30 4.02 6.86
C THR A 120 -8.84 4.58 8.21
N PRO A 121 -7.98 5.62 8.29
CA PRO A 121 -7.58 6.18 9.58
C PRO A 121 -8.74 6.77 10.38
N VAL A 122 -9.62 7.53 9.72
CA VAL A 122 -10.77 8.17 10.39
C VAL A 122 -11.80 7.13 10.87
N GLY A 123 -12.05 6.10 10.06
CA GLY A 123 -12.92 4.99 10.46
C GLY A 123 -12.36 4.21 11.65
N LYS A 124 -11.04 3.94 11.68
CA LYS A 124 -10.37 3.32 12.83
C LYS A 124 -10.46 4.19 14.08
N LEU A 125 -10.26 5.50 13.95
CA LEU A 125 -10.39 6.44 15.06
C LEU A 125 -11.82 6.43 15.66
N ALA A 126 -12.83 6.38 14.80
CA ALA A 126 -14.22 6.26 15.26
C ALA A 126 -14.48 4.96 16.04
N LEU A 127 -13.90 3.81 15.57
CA LEU A 127 -13.97 2.55 16.34
C LEU A 127 -13.32 2.68 17.71
N ILE A 128 -12.09 3.21 17.77
CA ILE A 128 -11.34 3.37 19.02
C ILE A 128 -12.09 4.24 20.02
N LYS A 129 -12.77 5.29 19.56
CA LYS A 129 -13.56 6.21 20.43
C LYS A 129 -14.94 5.63 20.82
N THR A 130 -15.46 4.61 20.10
CA THR A 130 -16.80 4.04 20.35
C THR A 130 -16.78 2.79 21.22
N PHE A 131 -15.73 1.97 21.09
CA PHE A 131 -15.65 0.67 21.75
C PHE A 131 -14.72 0.68 22.96
N ASP A 132 -15.13 -0.02 24.02
CA ASP A 132 -14.25 -0.31 25.14
C ASP A 132 -13.09 -1.25 24.71
N LYS A 133 -11.97 -1.22 25.44
CA LYS A 133 -10.77 -2.01 25.12
C LYS A 133 -11.07 -3.51 24.93
N SER A 134 -12.01 -4.07 25.69
CA SER A 134 -12.41 -5.48 25.63
C SER A 134 -13.15 -5.85 24.34
N GLU A 135 -13.94 -4.93 23.78
CA GLU A 135 -14.74 -5.13 22.58
C GLU A 135 -14.02 -4.67 21.30
N LEU A 136 -13.09 -3.71 21.44
CA LEU A 136 -12.40 -3.06 20.32
C LEU A 136 -11.68 -4.05 19.41
N LEU A 137 -10.99 -5.02 19.99
CA LEU A 137 -10.26 -6.03 19.21
C LEU A 137 -11.20 -6.84 18.30
N LYS A 138 -12.36 -7.22 18.83
CA LYS A 138 -13.37 -7.96 18.07
C LYS A 138 -13.96 -7.11 16.93
N ALA A 139 -14.28 -5.85 17.21
CA ALA A 139 -14.78 -4.90 16.22
C ALA A 139 -13.76 -4.62 15.10
N MET A 140 -12.49 -4.43 15.46
CA MET A 140 -11.38 -4.24 14.51
C MET A 140 -11.15 -5.48 13.64
N ASN A 141 -11.16 -6.68 14.22
CA ASN A 141 -11.01 -7.92 13.46
C ASN A 141 -12.13 -8.08 12.43
N PHE A 142 -13.37 -7.79 12.80
CA PHE A 142 -14.51 -7.83 11.88
C PHE A 142 -14.33 -6.84 10.71
N ALA A 143 -13.86 -5.63 10.99
CA ALA A 143 -13.62 -4.61 9.96
C ALA A 143 -12.47 -4.97 9.02
N ILE A 144 -11.47 -5.76 9.46
CA ILE A 144 -10.29 -6.12 8.66
C ILE A 144 -10.55 -7.33 7.73
N ILE A 145 -11.51 -8.20 8.06
CA ILE A 145 -11.80 -9.39 7.21
C ILE A 145 -12.03 -9.03 5.73
N PRO A 146 -12.88 -8.04 5.38
CA PRO A 146 -13.06 -7.65 3.99
C PRO A 146 -11.80 -7.07 3.33
N ALA A 147 -10.89 -6.49 4.11
CA ALA A 147 -9.60 -6.02 3.61
C ALA A 147 -8.72 -7.17 3.06
N LEU A 148 -8.90 -8.38 3.56
CA LEU A 148 -8.18 -9.57 3.06
C LEU A 148 -8.81 -10.13 1.79
N ILE A 149 -10.10 -9.90 1.57
CA ILE A 149 -10.83 -10.36 0.39
C ILE A 149 -10.55 -9.45 -0.81
N GLY A 150 -10.42 -8.13 -0.59
CA GLY A 150 -10.17 -7.15 -1.65
C GLY A 150 -9.00 -7.53 -2.58
N PRO A 151 -7.79 -7.78 -2.06
CA PRO A 151 -6.64 -8.18 -2.87
C PRO A 151 -6.80 -9.53 -3.62
N VAL A 152 -7.66 -10.43 -3.12
CA VAL A 152 -8.00 -11.69 -3.83
C VAL A 152 -8.91 -11.40 -5.01
N LEU A 153 -9.98 -10.63 -4.75
CA LEU A 153 -10.98 -10.31 -5.77
C LEU A 153 -10.47 -9.31 -6.81
N GLY A 154 -9.59 -8.38 -6.43
CA GLY A 154 -9.14 -7.31 -7.31
C GLY A 154 -8.63 -7.81 -8.67
N PRO A 155 -7.59 -8.64 -8.72
CA PRO A 155 -7.06 -9.14 -9.99
C PRO A 155 -8.06 -9.97 -10.79
N LEU A 156 -8.91 -10.77 -10.10
CA LEU A 156 -9.93 -11.60 -10.74
C LEU A 156 -11.03 -10.73 -11.36
N VAL A 157 -11.63 -9.86 -10.54
CA VAL A 157 -12.71 -8.95 -10.97
C VAL A 157 -12.20 -8.00 -12.05
N GLY A 158 -10.98 -7.46 -11.88
CA GLY A 158 -10.33 -6.59 -12.86
C GLY A 158 -10.15 -7.28 -14.20
N GLY A 159 -9.64 -8.51 -14.22
CA GLY A 159 -9.50 -9.30 -15.43
C GLY A 159 -10.84 -9.55 -16.13
N TYR A 160 -11.85 -10.01 -15.38
CA TYR A 160 -13.19 -10.23 -15.95
C TYR A 160 -13.85 -8.96 -16.47
N MET A 161 -13.73 -7.83 -15.76
CA MET A 161 -14.29 -6.55 -16.22
C MET A 161 -13.64 -6.08 -17.51
N VAL A 162 -12.33 -6.24 -17.64
CA VAL A 162 -11.58 -5.82 -18.83
C VAL A 162 -11.93 -6.69 -20.03
N ASP A 163 -11.94 -8.01 -19.87
CA ASP A 163 -12.11 -8.94 -21.00
C ASP A 163 -13.57 -9.04 -21.48
N TYR A 164 -14.57 -8.91 -20.59
CA TYR A 164 -16.00 -9.14 -20.93
C TYR A 164 -16.88 -7.89 -20.90
N LEU A 165 -16.42 -6.80 -20.27
CA LEU A 165 -17.16 -5.55 -20.20
C LEU A 165 -16.34 -4.40 -20.77
N SER A 166 -15.76 -3.57 -19.90
CA SER A 166 -14.88 -2.45 -20.23
C SER A 166 -14.07 -2.09 -19.00
N TRP A 167 -12.85 -1.59 -19.17
CA TRP A 167 -12.00 -1.14 -18.08
C TRP A 167 -12.65 -0.04 -17.21
N HIS A 168 -13.58 0.74 -17.73
CA HIS A 168 -14.31 1.78 -16.98
C HIS A 168 -15.02 1.20 -15.75
N TRP A 169 -15.49 -0.05 -15.83
CA TRP A 169 -16.20 -0.73 -14.73
C TRP A 169 -15.32 -0.99 -13.50
N ILE A 170 -13.99 -1.07 -13.66
CA ILE A 170 -13.09 -1.23 -12.51
C ILE A 170 -13.19 -0.04 -11.53
N PHE A 171 -13.52 1.14 -12.05
CA PHE A 171 -13.74 2.35 -11.27
C PHE A 171 -15.21 2.50 -10.86
N LEU A 172 -16.14 2.23 -11.77
CA LEU A 172 -17.59 2.38 -11.54
C LEU A 172 -18.10 1.47 -10.41
N ILE A 173 -17.48 0.30 -10.17
CA ILE A 173 -17.83 -0.61 -9.06
C ILE A 173 -17.69 0.06 -7.68
N ASN A 174 -16.83 1.05 -7.55
CA ASN A 174 -16.64 1.78 -6.29
C ASN A 174 -17.83 2.70 -5.97
N ILE A 175 -18.61 3.12 -6.97
CA ILE A 175 -19.70 4.09 -6.79
C ILE A 175 -20.84 3.50 -5.95
N PRO A 176 -21.44 2.33 -6.29
CA PRO A 176 -22.50 1.75 -5.47
C PRO A 176 -22.03 1.40 -4.06
N ILE A 177 -20.78 0.93 -3.91
CA ILE A 177 -20.19 0.63 -2.61
C ILE A 177 -20.01 1.93 -1.80
N GLY A 178 -19.51 2.99 -2.43
CA GLY A 178 -19.35 4.31 -1.82
C GLY A 178 -20.68 4.91 -1.38
N ILE A 179 -21.71 4.86 -2.22
CA ILE A 179 -23.07 5.33 -1.88
C ILE A 179 -23.60 4.58 -0.65
N LEU A 180 -23.46 3.25 -0.61
CA LEU A 180 -23.84 2.45 0.56
C LEU A 180 -23.07 2.91 1.81
N GLY A 181 -21.76 3.09 1.70
CA GLY A 181 -20.92 3.58 2.80
C GLY A 181 -21.33 4.96 3.29
N ILE A 182 -21.68 5.89 2.37
CA ILE A 182 -22.18 7.24 2.70
C ILE A 182 -23.51 7.15 3.43
N LEU A 183 -24.48 6.40 2.93
CA LEU A 183 -25.81 6.26 3.56
C LEU A 183 -25.70 5.65 4.97
N LEU A 184 -24.91 4.60 5.13
CA LEU A 184 -24.66 4.00 6.44
C LEU A 184 -23.91 4.97 7.36
N GLY A 185 -22.90 5.69 6.83
CA GLY A 185 -22.15 6.70 7.58
C GLY A 185 -23.02 7.88 8.05
N LEU A 186 -23.91 8.39 7.18
CA LEU A 186 -24.86 9.45 7.54
C LEU A 186 -25.78 9.04 8.69
N LYS A 187 -26.20 7.77 8.73
CA LYS A 187 -27.16 7.29 9.73
C LYS A 187 -26.49 6.84 11.04
N PHE A 188 -25.37 6.11 10.96
CA PHE A 188 -24.84 5.37 12.09
C PHE A 188 -23.45 5.79 12.56
N MET A 189 -22.70 6.61 11.79
CA MET A 189 -21.36 7.00 12.22
C MET A 189 -21.43 8.08 13.30
N PRO A 190 -20.76 7.88 14.48
CA PRO A 190 -20.70 8.88 15.52
C PRO A 190 -19.76 10.02 15.11
N ASN A 191 -20.04 11.23 15.60
CA ASN A 191 -19.25 12.41 15.30
C ASN A 191 -18.43 12.84 16.53
N TYR A 192 -17.20 12.34 16.60
CA TYR A 192 -16.24 12.75 17.63
C TYR A 192 -15.42 13.94 17.12
N LYS A 193 -15.36 14.99 17.92
CA LYS A 193 -14.62 16.22 17.67
C LYS A 193 -13.80 16.59 18.90
N SER A 194 -12.69 17.28 18.72
CA SER A 194 -11.86 17.85 19.77
C SER A 194 -11.69 19.35 19.53
N ASP A 195 -11.68 20.15 20.59
CA ASP A 195 -11.60 21.62 20.44
C ASP A 195 -10.17 22.12 20.41
N ASP A 196 -9.21 21.37 20.96
CA ASP A 196 -7.79 21.74 21.04
C ASP A 196 -6.97 20.83 20.10
N VAL A 197 -6.75 21.30 18.86
CA VAL A 197 -6.00 20.51 17.87
C VAL A 197 -4.96 21.37 17.19
N ASP A 198 -3.71 21.12 17.55
CA ASP A 198 -2.54 21.67 16.86
C ASP A 198 -2.12 20.79 15.69
N PHE A 199 -1.85 21.41 14.55
CA PHE A 199 -1.35 20.72 13.37
C PHE A 199 -0.11 21.41 12.80
N ASP A 200 0.94 20.64 12.61
CA ASP A 200 2.18 21.13 11.99
C ASP A 200 2.00 21.28 10.46
N LEU A 201 1.23 22.30 10.05
CA LEU A 201 0.99 22.58 8.63
C LEU A 201 2.29 22.80 7.86
N LYS A 202 3.28 23.47 8.48
CA LYS A 202 4.57 23.74 7.84
C LYS A 202 5.35 22.45 7.59
N GLY A 203 5.47 21.61 8.61
CA GLY A 203 6.10 20.29 8.46
C GLY A 203 5.36 19.40 7.46
N PHE A 204 4.02 19.43 7.45
CA PHE A 204 3.21 18.74 6.48
C PHE A 204 3.52 19.17 5.05
N LEU A 205 3.55 20.46 4.74
CA LEU A 205 3.83 20.96 3.39
C LEU A 205 5.26 20.63 2.95
N ILE A 206 6.25 20.72 3.85
CA ILE A 206 7.64 20.37 3.55
C ILE A 206 7.75 18.86 3.24
N PHE A 207 7.11 18.01 4.06
CA PHE A 207 7.11 16.56 3.85
C PHE A 207 6.37 16.17 2.57
N ALA A 208 5.22 16.80 2.30
CA ALA A 208 4.45 16.60 1.07
C ALA A 208 5.28 16.94 -0.17
N ALA A 209 5.95 18.09 -0.17
CA ALA A 209 6.83 18.52 -1.26
C ALA A 209 8.00 17.53 -1.46
N ALA A 210 8.65 17.10 -0.36
CA ALA A 210 9.71 16.10 -0.43
C ALA A 210 9.25 14.79 -1.06
N SER A 211 8.11 14.26 -0.59
CA SER A 211 7.55 13.00 -1.08
C SER A 211 7.15 13.09 -2.55
N LEU A 212 6.54 14.20 -2.95
CA LEU A 212 6.16 14.46 -4.34
C LEU A 212 7.39 14.53 -5.25
N LEU A 213 8.40 15.34 -4.89
CA LEU A 213 9.61 15.51 -5.68
C LEU A 213 10.39 14.20 -5.85
N LEU A 214 10.52 13.41 -4.78
CA LEU A 214 11.18 12.10 -4.85
C LEU A 214 10.41 11.13 -5.75
N SER A 215 9.08 11.12 -5.71
CA SER A 215 8.29 10.25 -6.58
C SER A 215 8.35 10.68 -8.05
N VAL A 216 8.24 11.99 -8.32
CA VAL A 216 8.37 12.55 -9.68
C VAL A 216 9.77 12.27 -10.24
N SER A 217 10.82 12.34 -9.42
CA SER A 217 12.17 12.03 -9.88
C SER A 217 12.32 10.58 -10.32
N LEU A 218 11.67 9.62 -9.60
CA LEU A 218 11.67 8.21 -10.00
C LEU A 218 10.87 7.99 -11.29
N GLU A 219 9.78 8.71 -11.50
CA GLU A 219 9.00 8.65 -12.73
C GLU A 219 9.82 9.15 -13.92
N LEU A 220 10.45 10.32 -13.79
CA LEU A 220 11.31 10.91 -14.81
C LEU A 220 12.57 10.05 -15.10
N PHE A 221 13.06 9.27 -14.13
CA PHE A 221 14.20 8.38 -14.31
C PHE A 221 13.95 7.27 -15.35
N GLY A 222 12.69 6.91 -15.55
CA GLY A 222 12.30 5.97 -16.61
C GLY A 222 12.44 6.52 -18.03
N ASP A 223 12.63 7.84 -18.19
CA ASP A 223 12.71 8.54 -19.47
C ASP A 223 14.12 9.15 -19.65
N MET A 224 15.12 8.27 -19.88
CA MET A 224 16.55 8.57 -19.79
C MET A 224 17.13 9.53 -20.84
N GLN A 225 16.32 10.24 -21.63
CA GLN A 225 16.84 11.16 -22.65
C GLN A 225 17.65 12.33 -22.06
N ASN A 226 17.29 12.78 -20.83
CA ASN A 226 18.01 13.82 -20.10
C ASN A 226 18.07 13.53 -18.60
N ILE A 227 19.19 13.07 -18.10
CA ILE A 227 19.38 12.75 -16.67
C ILE A 227 19.45 14.00 -15.77
N THR A 228 19.81 15.16 -16.32
CA THR A 228 20.02 16.40 -15.55
C THR A 228 18.77 16.87 -14.81
N PRO A 229 17.58 17.03 -15.44
CA PRO A 229 16.36 17.42 -14.74
C PRO A 229 15.94 16.39 -13.68
N VAL A 230 16.16 15.11 -13.95
CA VAL A 230 15.86 14.03 -12.99
C VAL A 230 16.70 14.18 -11.71
N LEU A 231 18.01 14.37 -11.87
CA LEU A 231 18.91 14.57 -10.72
C LEU A 231 18.57 15.85 -9.95
N LEU A 232 18.21 16.93 -10.64
CA LEU A 232 17.79 18.18 -9.98
C LEU A 232 16.55 17.97 -9.12
N VAL A 233 15.51 17.33 -9.65
CA VAL A 233 14.27 17.04 -8.90
C VAL A 233 14.56 16.09 -7.73
N PHE A 234 15.43 15.10 -7.91
CA PHE A 234 15.85 14.16 -6.86
C PHE A 234 16.60 14.88 -5.73
N ILE A 235 17.58 15.73 -6.06
CA ILE A 235 18.32 16.54 -5.09
C ILE A 235 17.38 17.50 -4.36
N MET A 236 16.46 18.14 -5.06
CA MET A 236 15.43 18.98 -4.43
C MET A 236 14.59 18.21 -3.42
N GLY A 237 14.17 16.99 -3.75
CA GLY A 237 13.42 16.11 -2.84
C GLY A 237 14.19 15.84 -1.54
N PHE A 238 15.49 15.52 -1.63
CA PHE A 238 16.36 15.35 -0.45
C PHE A 238 16.59 16.67 0.30
N LEU A 239 16.67 17.78 -0.39
CA LEU A 239 16.78 19.09 0.23
C LEU A 239 15.54 19.41 1.07
N PHE A 240 14.33 19.11 0.59
CA PHE A 240 13.10 19.27 1.36
C PHE A 240 13.04 18.30 2.55
N LEU A 241 13.53 17.05 2.43
CA LEU A 241 13.70 16.15 3.59
C LEU A 241 14.67 16.73 4.63
N TYR A 242 15.75 17.33 4.19
CA TYR A 242 16.69 18.01 5.09
C TYR A 242 16.05 19.25 5.77
N TYR A 243 15.23 20.01 5.06
CA TYR A 243 14.45 21.10 5.66
C TYR A 243 13.42 20.56 6.66
N TYR A 244 12.76 19.44 6.36
CA TYR A 244 11.88 18.77 7.31
C TYR A 244 12.65 18.35 8.58
N TYR A 245 13.82 17.73 8.43
CA TYR A 245 14.67 17.37 9.56
C TYR A 245 15.02 18.58 10.42
N LYS A 246 15.43 19.71 9.82
CA LYS A 246 15.71 20.95 10.55
C LYS A 246 14.47 21.51 11.25
N HIS A 247 13.32 21.46 10.60
CA HIS A 247 12.04 21.88 11.18
C HIS A 247 11.68 21.05 12.41
N ALA A 248 11.70 19.72 12.27
CA ALA A 248 11.37 18.79 13.36
C ALA A 248 12.37 18.85 14.54
N LYS A 249 13.63 19.26 14.28
CA LYS A 249 14.66 19.43 15.33
C LYS A 249 14.49 20.72 16.14
N ARG A 250 13.85 21.74 15.59
CA ARG A 250 13.66 23.05 16.27
C ARG A 250 12.69 22.99 17.46
N GLY A 251 12.02 21.87 17.66
CA GLY A 251 11.00 21.68 18.69
C GLY A 251 9.61 22.06 18.20
N GLY A 252 8.62 21.92 19.06
CA GLY A 252 7.21 21.99 18.71
C GLY A 252 6.59 20.60 18.63
N ASN A 253 5.49 20.48 17.95
CA ASN A 253 4.74 19.22 17.79
C ASN A 253 4.81 18.74 16.32
N PRO A 254 6.01 18.28 15.83
CA PRO A 254 6.15 17.88 14.43
C PRO A 254 5.29 16.65 14.12
N ILE A 255 4.78 16.57 12.87
CA ILE A 255 3.96 15.44 12.40
C ILE A 255 4.67 14.10 12.67
N PHE A 256 5.99 14.05 12.40
CA PHE A 256 6.83 12.89 12.66
C PHE A 256 7.98 13.26 13.59
N PRO A 257 7.84 12.99 14.90
CA PRO A 257 8.88 13.28 15.88
C PRO A 257 10.16 12.47 15.62
N LEU A 258 11.32 13.16 15.60
CA LEU A 258 12.62 12.53 15.32
C LEU A 258 13.05 11.54 16.40
N ASN A 259 12.54 11.65 17.61
CA ASN A 259 12.83 10.73 18.72
C ASN A 259 12.37 9.29 18.44
N LEU A 260 11.41 9.08 17.53
CA LEU A 260 11.01 7.75 17.07
C LEU A 260 12.19 6.98 16.47
N PHE A 261 13.07 7.66 15.72
CA PHE A 261 14.23 7.03 15.09
C PHE A 261 15.37 6.71 16.08
N GLN A 262 15.31 7.17 17.32
CA GLN A 262 16.22 6.78 18.39
C GLN A 262 15.92 5.34 18.85
N VAL A 263 14.66 4.89 18.72
CA VAL A 263 14.26 3.52 19.01
C VAL A 263 14.77 2.60 17.89
N ARG A 264 15.67 1.66 18.24
CA ARG A 264 16.35 0.80 17.25
C ARG A 264 15.38 -0.05 16.45
N THR A 265 14.42 -0.70 17.11
CA THR A 265 13.42 -1.55 16.46
C THR A 265 12.55 -0.78 15.49
N PHE A 266 12.15 0.44 15.84
CA PHE A 266 11.43 1.34 14.95
C PHE A 266 12.27 1.72 13.73
N ARG A 267 13.52 2.17 13.93
CA ARG A 267 14.42 2.55 12.84
C ARG A 267 14.70 1.39 11.88
N VAL A 268 14.99 0.20 12.41
CA VAL A 268 15.23 -0.99 11.59
C VAL A 268 13.95 -1.42 10.87
N GLY A 269 12.79 -1.34 11.51
CA GLY A 269 11.51 -1.64 10.89
C GLY A 269 11.17 -0.71 9.72
N ILE A 270 11.36 0.62 9.88
CA ILE A 270 11.13 1.62 8.82
C ILE A 270 12.07 1.39 7.64
N VAL A 271 13.38 1.27 7.89
CA VAL A 271 14.38 1.06 6.82
C VAL A 271 14.19 -0.31 6.17
N GLY A 272 13.94 -1.35 6.96
CA GLY A 272 13.67 -2.70 6.47
C GLY A 272 12.42 -2.77 5.59
N ASN A 273 11.34 -2.08 5.99
CA ASN A 273 10.12 -2.01 5.18
C ASN A 273 10.37 -1.32 3.82
N LEU A 274 11.08 -0.18 3.82
CA LEU A 274 11.43 0.50 2.58
C LEU A 274 12.28 -0.40 1.68
N ALA A 275 13.35 -0.99 2.21
CA ALA A 275 14.29 -1.79 1.44
C ALA A 275 13.67 -3.08 0.86
N THR A 276 12.88 -3.82 1.65
CA THR A 276 12.25 -5.07 1.17
C THR A 276 11.12 -4.80 0.17
N ARG A 277 10.38 -3.70 0.34
CA ARG A 277 9.29 -3.35 -0.58
C ARG A 277 9.75 -2.83 -1.92
N LEU A 278 10.95 -2.29 -2.04
CA LEU A 278 11.52 -1.95 -3.35
C LEU A 278 11.47 -3.14 -4.33
N GLY A 279 11.63 -4.36 -3.82
CA GLY A 279 11.51 -5.55 -4.64
C GLY A 279 10.07 -6.08 -4.73
N ILE A 280 9.51 -6.48 -3.60
CA ILE A 280 8.26 -7.25 -3.60
C ILE A 280 7.04 -6.46 -4.12
N SER A 281 7.02 -5.14 -3.96
CA SER A 281 5.86 -4.32 -4.38
C SER A 281 5.73 -4.19 -5.90
N SER A 282 6.78 -4.45 -6.65
CA SER A 282 6.72 -4.46 -8.13
C SER A 282 6.08 -5.73 -8.69
N VAL A 283 6.14 -6.86 -7.99
CA VAL A 283 5.67 -8.17 -8.49
C VAL A 283 4.18 -8.18 -8.88
N PRO A 284 3.25 -7.64 -8.05
CA PRO A 284 1.83 -7.62 -8.40
C PRO A 284 1.49 -6.81 -9.66
N LEU A 285 2.39 -5.97 -10.12
CA LEU A 285 2.27 -5.21 -11.36
C LEU A 285 3.05 -5.88 -12.49
N LEU A 286 4.32 -6.20 -12.29
CA LEU A 286 5.20 -6.74 -13.34
C LEU A 286 4.72 -8.10 -13.88
N LEU A 287 4.19 -8.98 -13.01
CA LEU A 287 3.78 -10.29 -13.44
C LEU A 287 2.53 -10.26 -14.35
N PRO A 288 1.44 -9.55 -14.02
CA PRO A 288 0.34 -9.36 -14.97
C PRO A 288 0.77 -8.71 -16.28
N LEU A 289 1.65 -7.71 -16.23
CA LEU A 289 2.19 -7.07 -17.45
C LEU A 289 2.96 -8.09 -18.31
N MET A 290 3.84 -8.89 -17.70
CA MET A 290 4.56 -9.94 -18.43
C MET A 290 3.61 -10.95 -19.08
N ILE A 291 2.59 -11.42 -18.35
CA ILE A 291 1.61 -12.39 -18.86
C ILE A 291 0.83 -11.82 -20.03
N GLN A 292 0.43 -10.56 -19.97
CA GLN A 292 -0.38 -9.94 -21.03
C GLN A 292 0.45 -9.45 -22.20
N ILE A 293 1.65 -8.89 -21.97
CA ILE A 293 2.46 -8.29 -23.03
C ILE A 293 3.38 -9.33 -23.68
N ALA A 294 4.12 -10.10 -22.88
CA ALA A 294 5.10 -11.06 -23.41
C ALA A 294 4.44 -12.39 -23.83
N TYR A 295 3.61 -12.96 -22.94
CA TYR A 295 2.90 -14.22 -23.26
C TYR A 295 1.61 -13.98 -24.06
N LYS A 296 1.18 -12.74 -24.29
CA LYS A 296 -0.03 -12.36 -25.08
C LYS A 296 -1.31 -13.05 -24.56
N GLN A 297 -1.42 -13.22 -23.25
CA GLN A 297 -2.59 -13.81 -22.60
C GLN A 297 -3.60 -12.74 -22.17
N SER A 298 -4.81 -13.20 -21.84
CA SER A 298 -5.90 -12.33 -21.41
C SER A 298 -5.67 -11.76 -20.00
N ALA A 299 -6.37 -10.68 -19.67
CA ALA A 299 -6.38 -10.09 -18.34
C ALA A 299 -6.96 -11.05 -17.30
N VAL A 300 -7.99 -11.85 -17.67
CA VAL A 300 -8.55 -12.92 -16.81
C VAL A 300 -7.48 -13.96 -16.46
N THR A 301 -6.69 -14.42 -17.43
CA THR A 301 -5.61 -15.37 -17.19
C THR A 301 -4.59 -14.83 -16.19
N SER A 302 -4.17 -13.57 -16.36
CA SER A 302 -3.22 -12.93 -15.44
C SER A 302 -3.80 -12.79 -14.03
N GLY A 303 -5.10 -12.49 -13.91
CA GLY A 303 -5.83 -12.42 -12.66
C GLY A 303 -5.83 -13.77 -11.91
N TRP A 304 -6.11 -14.86 -12.58
CA TRP A 304 -6.10 -16.22 -12.00
C TRP A 304 -4.70 -16.64 -11.53
N ILE A 305 -3.66 -16.30 -12.26
CA ILE A 305 -2.27 -16.63 -11.88
C ILE A 305 -1.83 -15.87 -10.64
N ILE A 306 -2.27 -14.62 -10.44
CA ILE A 306 -1.84 -13.80 -9.30
C ILE A 306 -2.73 -13.97 -8.05
N ALA A 307 -3.99 -14.38 -8.21
CA ALA A 307 -4.95 -14.53 -7.11
C ALA A 307 -4.45 -15.43 -5.95
N PRO A 308 -3.73 -16.54 -6.18
CA PRO A 308 -3.16 -17.38 -5.13
C PRO A 308 -2.26 -16.64 -4.14
N MET A 309 -1.60 -15.56 -4.57
CA MET A 309 -0.78 -14.72 -3.68
C MET A 309 -1.59 -14.16 -2.51
N ALA A 310 -2.77 -13.65 -2.77
CA ALA A 310 -3.62 -13.05 -1.75
C ALA A 310 -4.32 -14.11 -0.89
N LEU A 311 -4.70 -15.25 -1.49
CA LEU A 311 -5.28 -16.37 -0.74
C LEU A 311 -4.31 -16.93 0.28
N THR A 312 -3.07 -17.20 -0.12
CA THR A 312 -2.06 -17.77 0.78
C THR A 312 -1.55 -16.76 1.83
N ALA A 313 -1.65 -15.46 1.55
CA ALA A 313 -1.36 -14.42 2.54
C ALA A 313 -2.24 -14.53 3.79
N ILE A 314 -3.49 -15.02 3.67
CA ILE A 314 -4.39 -15.25 4.81
C ILE A 314 -3.80 -16.33 5.74
N PHE A 315 -3.30 -17.43 5.16
CA PHE A 315 -2.65 -18.50 5.93
C PHE A 315 -1.31 -18.05 6.52
N GLY A 316 -0.55 -17.24 5.79
CA GLY A 316 0.68 -16.61 6.29
C GLY A 316 0.42 -15.79 7.54
N LYS A 317 -0.64 -14.98 7.54
CA LYS A 317 -1.03 -14.13 8.68
C LYS A 317 -1.37 -14.95 9.94
N SER A 318 -2.06 -16.07 9.80
CA SER A 318 -2.39 -16.95 10.94
C SER A 318 -1.16 -17.67 11.53
N SER A 319 -0.12 -17.86 10.72
CA SER A 319 1.09 -18.60 11.11
C SER A 319 2.16 -17.71 11.78
N VAL A 320 2.04 -16.37 11.65
CA VAL A 320 3.09 -15.41 12.08
C VAL A 320 3.45 -15.57 13.55
N ILE A 321 2.47 -15.65 14.46
CA ILE A 321 2.69 -15.72 15.91
C ILE A 321 3.53 -16.94 16.24
N LYS A 322 3.16 -18.13 15.77
CA LYS A 322 3.89 -19.39 16.00
C LYS A 322 5.33 -19.32 15.50
N ILE A 323 5.55 -18.68 14.34
CA ILE A 323 6.89 -18.53 13.75
C ILE A 323 7.74 -17.56 14.58
N LEU A 324 7.17 -16.42 14.99
CA LEU A 324 7.86 -15.42 15.80
C LEU A 324 8.20 -15.93 17.21
N ASP A 325 7.32 -16.71 17.83
CA ASP A 325 7.56 -17.31 19.13
C ASP A 325 8.72 -18.32 19.07
N LYS A 326 8.79 -19.11 17.98
CA LYS A 326 9.83 -20.13 17.81
C LYS A 326 11.20 -19.56 17.43
N TYR A 327 11.24 -18.62 16.46
CA TYR A 327 12.49 -18.17 15.84
C TYR A 327 12.88 -16.72 16.22
N GLY A 328 11.95 -15.93 16.77
CA GLY A 328 12.14 -14.50 17.06
C GLY A 328 12.15 -13.63 15.80
N TYR A 329 12.09 -12.31 16.00
CA TYR A 329 11.95 -11.34 14.90
C TYR A 329 13.16 -11.28 13.97
N ARG A 330 14.37 -11.24 14.54
CA ARG A 330 15.61 -11.11 13.74
C ARG A 330 15.75 -12.24 12.72
N GLN A 331 15.67 -13.49 13.17
CA GLN A 331 15.85 -14.65 12.31
C GLN A 331 14.70 -14.78 11.30
N THR A 332 13.46 -14.61 11.77
CA THR A 332 12.29 -14.66 10.90
C THR A 332 12.39 -13.64 9.76
N LEU A 333 12.68 -12.37 10.04
CA LEU A 333 12.76 -11.33 9.02
C LEU A 333 13.92 -11.56 8.04
N MET A 334 15.09 -12.00 8.51
CA MET A 334 16.25 -12.29 7.65
C MET A 334 15.96 -13.46 6.69
N VAL A 335 15.55 -14.60 7.25
CA VAL A 335 15.31 -15.82 6.46
C VAL A 335 14.14 -15.61 5.51
N ASN A 336 13.09 -14.98 6.00
CA ASN A 336 11.90 -14.69 5.21
C ASN A 336 12.20 -13.77 4.03
N THR A 337 13.01 -12.71 4.22
CA THR A 337 13.42 -11.82 3.13
C THR A 337 14.27 -12.56 2.10
N PHE A 338 15.15 -13.46 2.54
CA PHE A 338 15.93 -14.32 1.64
C PHE A 338 15.01 -15.21 0.80
N ILE A 339 14.03 -15.88 1.42
CA ILE A 339 13.06 -16.72 0.71
C ILE A 339 12.26 -15.90 -0.30
N ILE A 340 11.74 -14.74 0.10
CA ILE A 340 10.98 -13.84 -0.78
C ILE A 340 11.82 -13.44 -2.01
N GLY A 341 13.06 -12.99 -1.80
CA GLY A 341 13.92 -12.58 -2.89
C GLY A 341 14.27 -13.75 -3.82
N THR A 342 14.50 -14.96 -3.27
CA THR A 342 14.70 -16.17 -4.06
C THR A 342 13.47 -16.52 -4.90
N LEU A 343 12.26 -16.44 -4.32
CA LEU A 343 11.00 -16.67 -5.03
C LEU A 343 10.81 -15.66 -6.18
N ILE A 344 11.19 -14.39 -5.96
CA ILE A 344 11.16 -13.39 -7.03
C ILE A 344 12.16 -13.76 -8.16
N CYS A 345 13.37 -14.20 -7.82
CA CYS A 345 14.34 -14.69 -8.80
C CYS A 345 13.80 -15.91 -9.59
N LEU A 346 13.05 -16.81 -8.92
CA LEU A 346 12.45 -17.97 -9.59
C LEU A 346 11.41 -17.58 -10.65
N LEU A 347 10.77 -16.39 -10.55
CA LEU A 347 9.88 -15.88 -11.60
C LEU A 347 10.60 -15.59 -12.92
N ALA A 348 11.93 -15.48 -12.91
CA ALA A 348 12.76 -15.29 -14.10
C ALA A 348 13.09 -16.58 -14.85
N ILE A 349 12.86 -17.76 -14.25
CA ILE A 349 13.26 -19.05 -14.84
C ILE A 349 12.36 -19.46 -16.02
N PRO A 350 11.01 -19.35 -15.94
CA PRO A 350 10.14 -19.78 -17.02
C PRO A 350 10.49 -19.05 -18.34
N ASP A 351 10.64 -19.83 -19.40
CA ASP A 351 10.81 -19.34 -20.75
C ASP A 351 9.46 -19.08 -21.42
N ILE A 352 9.46 -18.39 -22.56
CA ILE A 352 8.23 -18.02 -23.30
C ILE A 352 7.38 -19.25 -23.69
N HIS A 353 8.01 -20.40 -23.85
CA HIS A 353 7.34 -21.67 -24.13
C HIS A 353 6.91 -22.47 -22.89
N THR A 354 7.29 -22.00 -21.70
CA THR A 354 6.95 -22.67 -20.45
C THR A 354 5.47 -22.42 -20.09
N SER A 355 4.79 -23.44 -19.59
CA SER A 355 3.42 -23.28 -19.12
C SER A 355 3.29 -22.23 -18.04
N LEU A 356 2.32 -21.34 -18.17
CA LEU A 356 2.04 -20.28 -17.19
C LEU A 356 1.67 -20.82 -15.79
N TYR A 357 1.23 -22.05 -15.68
CA TYR A 357 0.93 -22.69 -14.40
C TYR A 357 2.16 -22.84 -13.49
N TRP A 358 3.39 -22.70 -14.02
CA TRP A 358 4.61 -22.65 -13.22
C TRP A 358 4.68 -21.43 -12.29
N PHE A 359 4.03 -20.34 -12.65
CA PHE A 359 3.98 -19.14 -11.77
C PHE A 359 3.10 -19.35 -10.54
N VAL A 360 2.06 -20.21 -10.63
CA VAL A 360 1.05 -20.38 -9.57
C VAL A 360 1.65 -20.83 -8.23
N PRO A 361 2.46 -21.91 -8.14
CA PRO A 361 3.05 -22.32 -6.87
C PRO A 361 4.04 -21.29 -6.34
N ILE A 362 4.85 -20.65 -7.20
CA ILE A 362 5.81 -19.63 -6.79
C ILE A 362 5.08 -18.43 -6.16
N ILE A 363 4.03 -17.94 -6.81
CA ILE A 363 3.22 -16.81 -6.35
C ILE A 363 2.44 -17.16 -5.07
N ALA A 364 1.92 -18.39 -4.95
CA ALA A 364 1.26 -18.84 -3.75
C ALA A 364 2.22 -18.83 -2.53
N VAL A 365 3.40 -19.40 -2.69
CA VAL A 365 4.42 -19.41 -1.63
C VAL A 365 4.89 -18.00 -1.31
N LEU A 366 5.08 -17.14 -2.33
CA LEU A 366 5.47 -15.75 -2.17
C LEU A 366 4.43 -14.96 -1.37
N GLY A 367 3.15 -15.18 -1.60
CA GLY A 367 2.06 -14.55 -0.85
C GLY A 367 2.10 -14.91 0.65
N PHE A 368 2.31 -16.20 0.95
CA PHE A 368 2.45 -16.68 2.32
C PHE A 368 3.60 -15.96 3.07
N PHE A 369 4.80 -15.97 2.49
CA PHE A 369 5.97 -15.34 3.11
C PHE A 369 5.88 -13.80 3.13
N ASN A 370 5.26 -13.18 2.12
CA ASN A 370 5.00 -11.73 2.13
C ASN A 370 4.12 -11.30 3.30
N SER A 371 3.10 -12.08 3.65
CA SER A 371 2.21 -11.80 4.78
C SER A 371 2.96 -11.89 6.12
N ILE A 372 3.84 -12.89 6.27
CA ILE A 372 4.71 -13.03 7.45
C ILE A 372 5.64 -11.80 7.55
N GLN A 373 6.29 -11.43 6.44
CA GLN A 373 7.20 -10.28 6.40
C GLN A 373 6.50 -8.99 6.80
N PHE A 374 5.34 -8.72 6.20
CA PHE A 374 4.56 -7.52 6.47
C PHE A 374 4.15 -7.41 7.93
N THR A 375 3.59 -8.49 8.50
CA THR A 375 3.12 -8.50 9.88
C THR A 375 4.29 -8.35 10.86
N SER A 376 5.37 -9.10 10.63
CA SER A 376 6.55 -9.06 11.52
C SER A 376 7.24 -7.69 11.50
N MET A 377 7.35 -7.04 10.33
CA MET A 377 7.91 -5.68 10.25
C MET A 377 7.06 -4.66 10.99
N ASN A 378 5.74 -4.73 10.85
CA ASN A 378 4.83 -3.81 11.53
C ASN A 378 4.89 -3.97 13.04
N THR A 379 4.85 -5.21 13.53
CA THR A 379 4.86 -5.48 14.96
C THR A 379 6.20 -5.11 15.60
N ILE A 380 7.35 -5.44 14.97
CA ILE A 380 8.65 -5.06 15.53
C ILE A 380 8.85 -3.54 15.55
N SER A 381 8.32 -2.83 14.56
CA SER A 381 8.44 -1.37 14.49
C SER A 381 7.78 -0.66 15.68
N ILE A 382 6.72 -1.22 16.26
CA ILE A 382 6.02 -0.63 17.39
C ILE A 382 6.42 -1.24 18.75
N ALA A 383 7.17 -2.35 18.75
CA ALA A 383 7.41 -3.18 19.92
C ALA A 383 8.01 -2.41 21.11
N ASP A 384 8.95 -1.52 20.87
CA ASP A 384 9.68 -0.77 21.90
C ASP A 384 9.28 0.72 21.97
N LEU A 385 8.21 1.12 21.27
CA LEU A 385 7.68 2.47 21.36
C LEU A 385 6.95 2.65 22.70
N ARG A 386 7.14 3.83 23.31
CA ARG A 386 6.38 4.23 24.48
C ARG A 386 4.93 4.57 24.11
N ASN A 387 3.99 4.45 25.05
CA ASN A 387 2.57 4.65 24.81
C ASN A 387 2.26 5.98 24.08
N PHE A 388 2.91 7.09 24.47
CA PHE A 388 2.72 8.39 23.83
C PHE A 388 3.31 8.49 22.41
N GLN A 389 4.23 7.60 22.03
CA GLN A 389 4.86 7.54 20.71
C GLN A 389 4.09 6.65 19.73
N THR A 390 3.22 5.77 20.22
CA THR A 390 2.57 4.73 19.42
C THR A 390 1.70 5.31 18.29
N SER A 391 0.98 6.40 18.56
CA SER A 391 0.12 7.04 17.55
C SER A 391 0.94 7.61 16.39
N SER A 392 1.93 8.46 16.69
CA SER A 392 2.83 9.04 15.67
C SER A 392 3.66 7.97 14.97
N GLY A 393 4.09 6.93 15.71
CA GLY A 393 4.80 5.77 15.16
C GLY A 393 3.95 5.01 14.15
N ASN A 394 2.70 4.68 14.46
CA ASN A 394 1.79 4.01 13.55
C ASN A 394 1.47 4.85 12.30
N SER A 395 1.31 6.17 12.47
CA SER A 395 1.13 7.08 11.33
C SER A 395 2.33 7.03 10.40
N LEU A 396 3.56 7.14 10.94
CA LEU A 396 4.78 7.10 10.14
C LEU A 396 5.00 5.73 9.47
N ILE A 397 4.68 4.62 10.14
CA ILE A 397 4.72 3.27 9.55
C ILE A 397 3.77 3.20 8.34
N SER A 398 2.54 3.71 8.48
CA SER A 398 1.54 3.68 7.41
C SER A 398 1.99 4.51 6.20
N VAL A 399 2.53 5.69 6.43
CA VAL A 399 3.10 6.56 5.37
C VAL A 399 4.29 5.87 4.71
N ASN A 400 5.23 5.34 5.50
CA ASN A 400 6.39 4.61 4.98
C ASN A 400 6.00 3.41 4.13
N GLN A 401 4.91 2.70 4.49
CA GLN A 401 4.38 1.59 3.70
C GLN A 401 3.90 2.06 2.32
N GLN A 402 3.15 3.14 2.26
CA GLN A 402 2.64 3.68 0.99
C GLN A 402 3.78 4.20 0.11
N LEU A 403 4.71 4.97 0.68
CA LEU A 403 5.90 5.42 -0.06
C LEU A 403 6.73 4.24 -0.57
N ALA A 404 6.94 3.22 0.26
CA ALA A 404 7.70 2.04 -0.11
C ALA A 404 7.02 1.21 -1.23
N ILE A 405 5.68 1.15 -1.25
CA ILE A 405 4.91 0.54 -2.34
C ILE A 405 5.11 1.35 -3.63
N GLY A 406 4.90 2.67 -3.59
CA GLY A 406 5.06 3.53 -4.75
C GLY A 406 6.48 3.49 -5.33
N PHE A 407 7.49 3.60 -4.47
CA PHE A 407 8.90 3.51 -4.88
C PHE A 407 9.26 2.12 -5.43
N GLY A 408 8.71 1.05 -4.86
CA GLY A 408 8.94 -0.31 -5.36
C GLY A 408 8.36 -0.53 -6.74
N ILE A 409 7.15 -0.04 -7.00
CA ILE A 409 6.49 -0.08 -8.32
C ILE A 409 7.33 0.71 -9.34
N ALA A 410 7.68 1.97 -9.01
CA ALA A 410 8.50 2.81 -9.87
C ALA A 410 9.85 2.17 -10.18
N PHE A 411 10.54 1.66 -9.15
CA PHE A 411 11.83 1.01 -9.29
C PHE A 411 11.76 -0.23 -10.19
N GLY A 412 10.79 -1.11 -10.01
CA GLY A 412 10.62 -2.30 -10.85
C GLY A 412 10.44 -1.95 -12.34
N LEU A 413 9.68 -0.90 -12.63
CA LEU A 413 9.45 -0.47 -14.00
C LEU A 413 10.63 0.32 -14.62
N ILE A 414 11.37 1.07 -13.79
CA ILE A 414 12.66 1.66 -14.22
C ILE A 414 13.61 0.56 -14.68
N VAL A 415 13.77 -0.48 -13.88
CA VAL A 415 14.64 -1.61 -14.20
C VAL A 415 14.17 -2.32 -15.49
N LEU A 416 12.84 -2.49 -15.65
CA LEU A 416 12.27 -3.07 -16.87
C LEU A 416 12.56 -2.21 -18.11
N LYS A 417 12.34 -0.90 -18.06
CA LYS A 417 12.64 0.03 -19.16
C LYS A 417 14.14 0.06 -19.50
N LEU A 418 15.01 -0.03 -18.48
CA LEU A 418 16.45 -0.11 -18.68
C LEU A 418 16.83 -1.35 -19.49
N PHE A 419 16.30 -2.52 -19.14
CA PHE A 419 16.58 -3.74 -19.90
C PHE A 419 15.92 -3.74 -21.27
N GLU A 420 14.70 -3.21 -21.43
CA GLU A 420 14.02 -3.08 -22.72
C GLU A 420 14.88 -2.30 -23.74
N ASN A 421 15.61 -1.28 -23.29
CA ASN A 421 16.46 -0.44 -24.14
C ASN A 421 17.88 -1.00 -24.33
N THR A 422 18.20 -2.19 -23.82
CA THR A 422 19.53 -2.79 -23.94
C THR A 422 19.60 -3.85 -25.05
N ASN A 423 20.77 -4.01 -25.64
CA ASN A 423 21.04 -5.08 -26.61
C ASN A 423 21.05 -6.49 -25.95
N LEU A 424 20.98 -6.59 -24.63
CA LEU A 424 21.03 -7.85 -23.87
C LEU A 424 19.82 -8.75 -24.10
N ILE A 425 18.70 -8.20 -24.57
CA ILE A 425 17.44 -8.92 -24.71
C ILE A 425 17.17 -9.45 -26.13
N ASN A 426 18.04 -9.17 -27.10
CA ASN A 426 17.86 -9.52 -28.53
C ASN A 426 16.46 -9.07 -29.08
N GLY A 427 15.91 -7.97 -28.55
CA GLY A 427 14.60 -7.46 -28.94
C GLY A 427 13.39 -8.18 -28.30
N GLU A 428 13.59 -9.17 -27.43
CA GLU A 428 12.51 -9.93 -26.79
C GLU A 428 12.14 -9.34 -25.43
N ILE A 429 10.98 -8.69 -25.32
CA ILE A 429 10.50 -8.07 -24.08
C ILE A 429 10.37 -9.06 -22.92
N HIS A 430 10.13 -10.34 -23.21
CA HIS A 430 10.12 -11.42 -22.22
C HIS A 430 11.42 -11.48 -21.41
N ASN A 431 12.58 -11.37 -22.10
CA ASN A 431 13.88 -11.38 -21.46
C ASN A 431 14.11 -10.14 -20.57
N ALA A 432 13.54 -8.98 -20.95
CA ALA A 432 13.57 -7.79 -20.10
C ALA A 432 12.85 -8.02 -18.76
N PHE A 433 11.68 -8.66 -18.78
CA PHE A 433 10.97 -9.05 -17.56
C PHE A 433 11.77 -10.03 -16.69
N ARG A 434 12.39 -11.04 -17.30
CA ARG A 434 13.22 -12.03 -16.58
C ARG A 434 14.39 -11.35 -15.86
N LEU A 435 15.14 -10.51 -16.57
CA LEU A 435 16.26 -9.75 -15.99
C LEU A 435 15.78 -8.80 -14.89
N THR A 436 14.61 -8.22 -15.06
CA THR A 436 13.99 -7.37 -14.03
C THR A 436 13.68 -8.18 -12.77
N PHE A 437 13.04 -9.35 -12.88
CA PHE A 437 12.77 -10.21 -11.71
C PHE A 437 14.06 -10.67 -11.03
N LEU A 438 15.11 -11.00 -11.77
CA LEU A 438 16.42 -11.34 -11.20
C LEU A 438 17.01 -10.15 -10.41
N THR A 439 17.03 -8.97 -11.01
CA THR A 439 17.59 -7.76 -10.38
C THR A 439 16.84 -7.41 -9.10
N VAL A 440 15.50 -7.36 -9.18
CA VAL A 440 14.61 -7.04 -8.07
C VAL A 440 14.70 -8.10 -6.97
N GLY A 441 14.78 -9.38 -7.33
CA GLY A 441 14.94 -10.49 -6.41
C GLY A 441 16.27 -10.44 -5.66
N ILE A 442 17.38 -10.20 -6.35
CA ILE A 442 18.72 -10.06 -5.74
C ILE A 442 18.75 -8.88 -4.76
N LEU A 443 18.20 -7.74 -5.15
CA LEU A 443 18.11 -6.57 -4.27
C LEU A 443 17.25 -6.85 -3.04
N THR A 444 16.17 -7.62 -3.20
CA THR A 444 15.35 -8.07 -2.06
C THR A 444 16.17 -8.96 -1.12
N ILE A 445 16.95 -9.92 -1.63
CA ILE A 445 17.84 -10.75 -0.81
C ILE A 445 18.82 -9.87 -0.03
N LEU A 446 19.47 -8.93 -0.71
CA LEU A 446 20.44 -8.02 -0.10
C LEU A 446 19.80 -7.14 0.99
N SER A 447 18.54 -6.74 0.82
CA SER A 447 17.82 -5.95 1.81
C SER A 447 17.63 -6.67 3.14
N GLY A 448 17.66 -8.01 3.15
CA GLY A 448 17.61 -8.84 4.36
C GLY A 448 18.72 -8.54 5.37
N PHE A 449 19.88 -8.04 4.91
CA PHE A 449 20.98 -7.66 5.79
C PHE A 449 20.64 -6.48 6.73
N VAL A 450 19.64 -5.68 6.42
CA VAL A 450 19.15 -4.60 7.31
C VAL A 450 18.74 -5.19 8.67
N PHE A 451 18.12 -6.37 8.67
CA PHE A 451 17.61 -7.02 9.89
C PHE A 451 18.69 -7.62 10.78
N ARG A 452 19.96 -7.71 10.33
CA ARG A 452 21.10 -8.04 11.19
C ARG A 452 21.29 -7.04 12.33
N ARG A 453 20.79 -5.82 12.18
CA ARG A 453 20.86 -4.76 13.20
C ARG A 453 19.88 -4.96 14.35
N LEU A 454 18.94 -5.92 14.25
CA LEU A 454 18.10 -6.35 15.37
C LEU A 454 18.89 -7.24 16.32
N HIS A 455 18.62 -7.14 17.62
CA HIS A 455 19.08 -8.11 18.61
C HIS A 455 18.16 -9.33 18.65
N ILE A 456 18.69 -10.45 19.13
CA ILE A 456 17.91 -11.69 19.31
C ILE A 456 16.78 -11.50 20.32
N SER A 457 16.97 -10.56 21.26
CA SER A 457 15.98 -10.23 22.30
C SER A 457 14.91 -9.22 21.87
N ASP A 458 15.06 -8.57 20.70
CA ASP A 458 14.10 -7.54 20.26
C ASP A 458 12.71 -8.15 20.04
N GLY A 459 11.67 -7.48 20.54
CA GLY A 459 10.28 -7.92 20.43
C GLY A 459 9.88 -9.06 21.38
N LYS A 460 10.74 -9.46 22.36
CA LYS A 460 10.34 -10.47 23.35
C LYS A 460 9.14 -10.04 24.20
N ASN A 461 8.96 -8.73 24.38
CA ASN A 461 7.81 -8.14 25.06
C ASN A 461 6.49 -8.28 24.30
N MET A 462 6.57 -8.66 23.00
CA MET A 462 5.41 -8.91 22.14
C MET A 462 5.05 -10.40 22.02
N LYS A 463 5.85 -11.29 22.64
CA LYS A 463 5.51 -12.71 22.71
C LYS A 463 4.29 -12.93 23.60
N SER A 464 3.40 -13.84 23.18
CA SER A 464 2.34 -14.31 24.06
C SER A 464 2.97 -14.86 25.35
N LYS A 465 2.56 -14.36 26.51
CA LYS A 465 2.83 -15.05 27.76
C LYS A 465 2.16 -16.41 27.63
N GLU A 466 2.94 -17.49 27.61
CA GLU A 466 2.40 -18.80 27.85
C GLU A 466 1.74 -18.76 29.26
N GLU A 467 0.41 -18.81 29.28
CA GLU A 467 -0.37 -19.19 30.47
C GLU A 467 -0.31 -20.70 30.65
#